data_89b5ebf0a82728dc3c9a8d71ad0f0737
#
_entry.id   89b5ebf0a82728dc3c9a8d71ad0f0737
#
_cell.length_a   1.000
_cell.length_b   1.000
_cell.length_c   1.000
_cell.angle_alpha   90.00
_cell.angle_beta   90.00
_cell.angle_gamma   90.00
#
_symmetry.space_group_name_H-M   'P 1'
#
loop_
_entity.id
_entity.type
_entity.pdbx_description
1 polymer ?
#
loop_
_entity_poly.entity_id
_entity_poly.type
_entity_poly.pdbx_seq_one_letter_code
_entity_poly.pdbx_strand_id
1 'polypeptide(L)'
;MKNIYRIIVFGTFLLGIGGMLNAQTTIYDANRLMGSDLNGTARFVGMGGAMGALGGDISTMGTNPAGIGIYRSNDVMVSFGFVNVGSKDAGGSSIDKFHGSFDNAGFIFTNKIGNSTPLRYVNFGFNYHRTKSLIRIW
;
A
#
# COMPACT_ATOMS: atom_id res chain seq x y z
N MET A 1 15.79 43.69 17.22
CA MET A 1 15.47 42.87 18.43
C MET A 1 14.11 42.18 18.33
N LYS A 2 13.03 42.78 17.84
CA LYS A 2 11.69 42.16 17.72
C LYS A 2 11.66 40.82 16.91
N ASN A 3 12.48 40.67 15.90
CA ASN A 3 12.48 39.47 15.05
C ASN A 3 13.19 38.27 15.72
N ILE A 4 14.16 38.51 16.58
CA ILE A 4 14.88 37.49 17.34
C ILE A 4 13.93 36.80 18.35
N TYR A 5 13.11 37.59 19.05
CA TYR A 5 12.12 37.02 19.98
C TYR A 5 11.07 36.18 19.28
N ARG A 6 10.66 36.53 18.07
CA ARG A 6 9.73 35.73 17.27
C ARG A 6 10.32 34.38 16.86
N ILE A 7 11.60 34.37 16.47
CA ILE A 7 12.32 33.14 16.10
C ILE A 7 12.50 32.23 17.34
N ILE A 8 12.85 32.82 18.48
CA ILE A 8 13.02 32.07 19.73
C ILE A 8 11.69 31.48 20.20
N VAL A 9 10.59 32.25 20.18
CA VAL A 9 9.26 31.78 20.56
C VAL A 9 8.76 30.69 19.62
N PHE A 10 9.00 30.80 18.31
CA PHE A 10 8.65 29.77 17.35
C PHE A 10 9.48 28.50 17.53
N GLY A 11 10.78 28.63 17.84
CA GLY A 11 11.67 27.52 18.11
C GLY A 11 11.30 26.77 19.40
N THR A 12 10.96 27.47 20.48
CA THR A 12 10.51 26.86 21.73
C THR A 12 9.14 26.20 21.60
N PHE A 13 8.24 26.75 20.78
CA PHE A 13 6.95 26.14 20.48
C PHE A 13 7.11 24.82 19.69
N LEU A 14 8.01 24.76 18.71
CA LEU A 14 8.31 23.53 17.98
C LEU A 14 8.95 22.46 18.85
N LEU A 15 9.84 22.83 19.77
CA LEU A 15 10.48 21.90 20.72
C LEU A 15 9.50 21.36 21.78
N GLY A 16 8.50 22.17 22.16
CA GLY A 16 7.47 21.76 23.14
C GLY A 16 6.49 20.70 22.62
N ILE A 17 6.30 20.58 21.33
CA ILE A 17 5.40 19.58 20.71
C ILE A 17 6.04 18.19 20.71
N GLY A 18 7.37 18.08 20.71
CA GLY A 18 8.09 16.79 20.69
C GLY A 18 7.94 15.94 21.95
N GLY A 19 7.52 16.52 23.08
CA GLY A 19 7.44 15.83 24.36
C GLY A 19 6.16 15.03 24.64
N MET A 20 5.13 15.11 23.75
CA MET A 20 3.84 14.46 23.99
C MET A 20 3.57 13.22 23.08
N LEU A 21 4.55 12.80 22.30
CA LEU A 21 4.43 11.60 21.47
C LEU A 21 4.82 10.34 22.26
N ASN A 22 4.13 10.07 23.35
CA ASN A 22 4.16 8.74 23.96
C ASN A 22 3.24 7.82 23.16
N ALA A 23 3.69 7.38 21.98
CA ALA A 23 3.09 6.29 21.27
C ALA A 23 3.41 5.00 22.02
N GLN A 24 2.63 4.68 23.05
CA GLN A 24 2.67 3.38 23.70
C GLN A 24 2.03 2.36 22.73
N THR A 25 2.82 1.92 21.76
CA THR A 25 2.46 0.76 20.96
C THR A 25 2.57 -0.48 21.82
N THR A 26 1.43 -1.07 22.14
CA THR A 26 1.39 -2.37 22.81
C THR A 26 2.00 -3.41 21.87
N ILE A 27 2.61 -4.48 22.41
CA ILE A 27 3.18 -5.57 21.62
C ILE A 27 2.15 -6.17 20.64
N TYR A 28 0.87 -6.11 21.00
CA TYR A 28 -0.25 -6.50 20.12
C TYR A 28 -0.41 -5.57 18.91
N ASP A 29 -0.23 -4.27 19.10
CA ASP A 29 -0.30 -3.29 18.02
C ASP A 29 0.91 -3.42 17.09
N ALA A 30 2.09 -3.67 17.65
CA ALA A 30 3.31 -3.94 16.88
C ALA A 30 3.14 -5.21 16.02
N ASN A 31 2.67 -6.31 16.59
CA ASN A 31 2.40 -7.56 15.87
C ASN A 31 1.32 -7.37 14.78
N ARG A 32 0.31 -6.57 15.09
CA ARG A 32 -0.74 -6.22 14.12
C ARG A 32 -0.21 -5.35 12.97
N LEU A 33 0.76 -4.48 13.21
CA LEU A 33 1.38 -3.64 12.19
C LEU A 33 2.39 -4.40 11.32
N MET A 34 3.04 -5.43 11.86
CA MET A 34 4.06 -6.20 11.15
C MET A 34 3.49 -7.12 10.06
N GLY A 35 2.23 -7.54 10.17
CA GLY A 35 1.59 -8.35 9.14
C GLY A 35 1.21 -7.53 7.91
N SER A 36 1.21 -8.13 6.74
CA SER A 36 0.62 -7.59 5.51
C SER A 36 -0.54 -8.46 5.06
N ASP A 37 -1.60 -7.81 4.58
CA ASP A 37 -2.72 -8.52 3.96
C ASP A 37 -2.39 -8.76 2.47
N LEU A 38 -2.81 -9.91 1.96
CA LEU A 38 -2.68 -10.22 0.54
C LEU A 38 -3.74 -9.41 -0.23
N ASN A 39 -3.33 -8.29 -0.79
CA ASN A 39 -4.18 -7.41 -1.58
C ASN A 39 -3.57 -7.17 -2.96
N GLY A 40 -4.38 -6.72 -3.90
CA GLY A 40 -3.94 -6.42 -5.25
C GLY A 40 -4.98 -6.75 -6.30
N THR A 41 -4.55 -7.02 -7.51
CA THR A 41 -5.44 -7.49 -8.57
C THR A 41 -6.00 -8.88 -8.23
N ALA A 42 -7.18 -9.20 -8.77
CA ALA A 42 -7.79 -10.52 -8.58
C ALA A 42 -6.86 -11.66 -9.02
N ARG A 43 -6.07 -11.43 -10.07
CA ARG A 43 -5.07 -12.38 -10.55
C ARG A 43 -3.95 -12.59 -9.52
N PHE A 44 -3.41 -11.50 -8.96
CA PHE A 44 -2.36 -11.56 -7.95
C PHE A 44 -2.83 -12.28 -6.69
N VAL A 45 -4.03 -11.93 -6.21
CA VAL A 45 -4.63 -12.57 -5.02
C VAL A 45 -4.97 -14.04 -5.30
N GLY A 46 -5.54 -14.35 -6.48
CA GLY A 46 -5.87 -15.71 -6.88
C GLY A 46 -4.66 -16.65 -6.97
N MET A 47 -3.48 -16.10 -7.23
CA MET A 47 -2.20 -16.83 -7.21
C MET A 47 -1.50 -16.83 -5.84
N GLY A 48 -2.19 -16.38 -4.78
CA GLY A 48 -1.62 -16.31 -3.44
C GLY A 48 -0.44 -15.34 -3.33
N GLY A 49 -0.33 -14.33 -4.22
CA GLY A 49 0.80 -13.41 -4.27
C GLY A 49 2.09 -13.98 -4.90
N ALA A 50 2.08 -15.21 -5.36
CA ALA A 50 3.27 -15.91 -5.91
C ALA A 50 3.61 -15.46 -7.34
N MET A 51 3.59 -14.15 -7.61
CA MET A 51 3.85 -13.58 -8.92
C MET A 51 5.15 -12.76 -9.00
N GLY A 52 5.91 -12.69 -7.94
CA GLY A 52 7.11 -11.85 -7.88
C GLY A 52 8.16 -12.16 -8.96
N ALA A 53 8.31 -13.43 -9.35
CA ALA A 53 9.21 -13.84 -10.42
C ALA A 53 8.56 -13.76 -11.81
N LEU A 54 7.22 -13.86 -11.88
CA LEU A 54 6.48 -13.89 -13.14
C LEU A 54 6.36 -12.49 -13.77
N GLY A 55 6.11 -11.48 -12.96
CA GLY A 55 5.82 -10.11 -13.44
C GLY A 55 4.50 -10.03 -14.22
N GLY A 56 4.31 -8.93 -14.95
CA GLY A 56 3.14 -8.74 -15.83
C GLY A 56 1.82 -8.51 -15.10
N ASP A 57 1.90 -8.07 -13.86
CA ASP A 57 0.79 -7.60 -13.06
C ASP A 57 1.23 -6.38 -12.26
N ILE A 58 0.43 -5.33 -12.24
CA ILE A 58 0.80 -4.09 -11.55
C ILE A 58 1.03 -4.32 -10.05
N SER A 59 0.30 -5.26 -9.43
CA SER A 59 0.46 -5.58 -8.02
C SER A 59 1.85 -6.15 -7.69
N THR A 60 2.52 -6.76 -8.67
CA THR A 60 3.87 -7.30 -8.47
C THR A 60 4.93 -6.22 -8.25
N MET A 61 4.66 -4.97 -8.62
CA MET A 61 5.59 -3.85 -8.40
C MET A 61 5.94 -3.66 -6.92
N GLY A 62 5.04 -4.03 -6.02
CA GLY A 62 5.27 -3.97 -4.57
C GLY A 62 6.27 -5.01 -4.06
N THR A 63 6.41 -6.14 -4.75
CA THR A 63 7.31 -7.25 -4.39
C THR A 63 8.55 -7.31 -5.28
N ASN A 64 8.39 -7.03 -6.56
CA ASN A 64 9.47 -7.02 -7.54
C ASN A 64 9.22 -5.96 -8.63
N PRO A 65 9.74 -4.74 -8.47
CA PRO A 65 9.54 -3.68 -9.46
C PRO A 65 10.16 -4.00 -10.84
N ALA A 66 11.14 -4.90 -10.92
CA ALA A 66 11.70 -5.33 -12.20
C ALA A 66 10.67 -6.04 -13.10
N GLY A 67 9.56 -6.54 -12.53
CA GLY A 67 8.47 -7.16 -13.25
C GLY A 67 7.79 -6.26 -14.29
N ILE A 68 7.97 -4.92 -14.22
CA ILE A 68 7.48 -4.01 -15.27
C ILE A 68 8.26 -4.15 -16.59
N GLY A 69 9.45 -4.72 -16.56
CA GLY A 69 10.29 -4.91 -17.74
C GLY A 69 9.69 -5.81 -18.82
N ILE A 70 8.73 -6.64 -18.48
CA ILE A 70 8.08 -7.54 -19.45
C ILE A 70 6.94 -6.87 -20.23
N TYR A 71 6.45 -5.71 -19.80
CA TYR A 71 5.39 -5.00 -20.50
C TYR A 71 5.84 -4.51 -21.87
N ARG A 72 4.96 -4.68 -22.86
CA ARG A 72 5.17 -4.28 -24.26
C ARG A 72 4.11 -3.30 -24.74
N SER A 73 3.12 -2.99 -23.91
CA SER A 73 2.04 -2.04 -24.13
C SER A 73 1.75 -1.27 -22.84
N ASN A 74 1.05 -0.16 -23.01
CA ASN A 74 0.54 0.59 -21.85
C ASN A 74 -0.54 -0.23 -21.15
N ASP A 75 -0.56 -0.14 -19.83
CA ASP A 75 -1.54 -0.84 -19.01
C ASP A 75 -2.00 0.03 -17.84
N VAL A 76 -3.28 -0.08 -17.50
CA VAL A 76 -3.91 0.61 -16.39
C VAL A 76 -4.77 -0.39 -15.63
N MET A 77 -4.58 -0.48 -14.34
CA MET A 77 -5.35 -1.38 -13.48
C MET A 77 -5.90 -0.67 -12.26
N VAL A 78 -7.11 -1.08 -11.87
CA VAL A 78 -7.77 -0.64 -10.63
C VAL A 78 -8.44 -1.86 -10.01
N SER A 79 -8.28 -2.03 -8.69
CA SER A 79 -8.86 -3.16 -7.95
C SER A 79 -9.65 -2.67 -6.74
N PHE A 80 -10.82 -3.27 -6.54
CA PHE A 80 -11.65 -3.07 -5.38
C PHE A 80 -11.86 -4.41 -4.69
N GLY A 81 -11.78 -4.41 -3.36
CA GLY A 81 -12.06 -5.57 -2.53
C GLY A 81 -13.35 -5.38 -1.73
N PHE A 82 -14.04 -6.48 -1.49
CA PHE A 82 -15.18 -6.53 -0.60
C PHE A 82 -14.97 -7.67 0.40
N VAL A 83 -15.10 -7.35 1.68
CA VAL A 83 -14.94 -8.32 2.76
C VAL A 83 -16.17 -8.29 3.63
N ASN A 84 -16.73 -9.45 3.91
CA ASN A 84 -17.74 -9.62 4.93
C ASN A 84 -17.13 -10.33 6.14
N VAL A 85 -17.15 -9.67 7.28
CA VAL A 85 -16.58 -10.21 8.53
C VAL A 85 -17.72 -10.47 9.48
N GLY A 86 -17.95 -11.77 9.74
CA GLY A 86 -18.88 -12.23 10.77
C GLY A 86 -18.14 -12.57 12.06
N SER A 87 -18.58 -12.02 13.19
CA SER A 87 -18.11 -12.39 14.53
C SER A 87 -19.27 -12.92 15.33
N LYS A 88 -19.07 -14.09 15.96
CA LYS A 88 -20.04 -14.69 16.90
C LYS A 88 -19.45 -14.62 18.30
N ASP A 89 -20.20 -14.05 19.21
CA ASP A 89 -19.87 -14.07 20.62
C ASP A 89 -20.31 -15.38 21.28
N ALA A 90 -19.68 -15.75 22.38
CA ALA A 90 -20.04 -16.95 23.16
C ALA A 90 -21.50 -16.90 23.67
N GLY A 91 -22.12 -15.72 23.74
CA GLY A 91 -23.53 -15.49 24.06
C GLY A 91 -24.51 -15.68 22.90
N GLY A 92 -24.04 -16.09 21.70
CA GLY A 92 -24.88 -16.35 20.53
C GLY A 92 -25.24 -15.12 19.70
N SER A 93 -24.76 -13.92 20.05
CA SER A 93 -24.94 -12.72 19.25
C SER A 93 -23.99 -12.73 18.06
N SER A 94 -24.51 -12.51 16.85
CA SER A 94 -23.71 -12.40 15.63
C SER A 94 -23.71 -10.95 15.13
N ILE A 95 -22.54 -10.45 14.80
CA ILE A 95 -22.36 -9.13 14.16
C ILE A 95 -21.70 -9.38 12.83
N ASP A 96 -22.39 -9.06 11.74
CA ASP A 96 -21.85 -9.10 10.39
C ASP A 96 -21.56 -7.68 9.92
N LYS A 97 -20.31 -7.43 9.49
CA LYS A 97 -19.91 -6.15 8.92
C LYS A 97 -19.40 -6.32 7.50
N PHE A 98 -20.07 -5.66 6.58
CA PHE A 98 -19.63 -5.55 5.19
C PHE A 98 -18.67 -4.38 5.05
N HIS A 99 -17.56 -4.63 4.37
CA HIS A 99 -16.52 -3.60 4.16
C HIS A 99 -16.07 -3.61 2.72
N GLY A 100 -16.17 -2.44 2.08
CA GLY A 100 -15.56 -2.20 0.78
C GLY A 100 -14.17 -1.59 0.94
N SER A 101 -13.25 -1.94 0.09
CA SER A 101 -11.90 -1.41 0.10
C SER A 101 -11.40 -1.11 -1.30
N PHE A 102 -10.58 -0.09 -1.39
CA PHE A 102 -9.76 0.20 -2.56
C PHE A 102 -8.39 -0.45 -2.36
N ASP A 103 -8.07 -1.44 -3.17
CA ASP A 103 -6.93 -2.30 -2.91
C ASP A 103 -5.70 -1.93 -3.70
N ASN A 104 -5.88 -1.60 -4.99
CA ASN A 104 -4.77 -1.31 -5.88
C ASN A 104 -5.21 -0.37 -6.99
N ALA A 105 -4.32 0.53 -7.39
CA ALA A 105 -4.42 1.29 -8.62
C ALA A 105 -3.04 1.58 -9.17
N GLY A 106 -2.90 1.47 -10.47
CA GLY A 106 -1.64 1.78 -11.10
C GLY A 106 -1.73 1.88 -12.61
N PHE A 107 -0.65 2.36 -13.18
CA PHE A 107 -0.48 2.45 -14.62
C PHE A 107 0.96 2.14 -15.01
N ILE A 108 1.14 1.64 -16.22
CA ILE A 108 2.44 1.40 -16.85
C ILE A 108 2.42 2.03 -18.22
N PHE A 109 3.41 2.87 -18.50
CA PHE A 109 3.71 3.40 -19.81
C PHE A 109 4.90 2.67 -20.40
N THR A 110 4.72 2.12 -21.59
CA THR A 110 5.74 1.41 -22.34
C THR A 110 6.07 2.18 -23.61
N ASN A 111 7.33 2.57 -23.76
CA ASN A 111 7.83 3.22 -24.97
C ASN A 111 8.81 2.30 -25.68
N LYS A 112 8.54 2.03 -26.97
CA LYS A 112 9.44 1.27 -27.81
C LYS A 112 10.48 2.21 -28.41
N ILE A 113 11.76 1.98 -28.12
CA ILE A 113 12.88 2.79 -28.62
C ILE A 113 13.27 2.37 -30.03
N GLY A 114 13.40 1.07 -30.28
CA GLY A 114 13.78 0.57 -31.58
C GLY A 114 14.07 -0.94 -31.61
N ASN A 115 14.42 -1.45 -32.77
CA ASN A 115 14.77 -2.86 -32.96
C ASN A 115 16.28 -3.09 -33.13
N SER A 116 17.05 -2.04 -33.38
CA SER A 116 18.49 -2.11 -33.70
C SER A 116 19.41 -1.85 -32.50
N THR A 117 18.86 -1.45 -31.36
CA THR A 117 19.61 -1.19 -30.13
C THR A 117 19.42 -2.31 -29.12
N PRO A 118 20.37 -2.54 -28.18
CA PRO A 118 20.19 -3.48 -27.08
C PRO A 118 19.00 -3.11 -26.21
N LEU A 119 18.72 -1.81 -26.05
CA LEU A 119 17.58 -1.29 -25.30
C LEU A 119 16.35 -1.14 -26.23
N ARG A 120 15.41 -2.06 -26.14
CA ARG A 120 14.23 -2.10 -27.02
C ARG A 120 13.03 -1.36 -26.46
N TYR A 121 12.85 -1.40 -25.15
CA TYR A 121 11.70 -0.82 -24.46
C TYR A 121 12.15 -0.09 -23.20
N VAL A 122 11.50 1.01 -22.91
CA VAL A 122 11.56 1.70 -21.62
C VAL A 122 10.16 1.70 -21.03
N ASN A 123 10.07 1.17 -19.81
CA ASN A 123 8.82 1.07 -19.09
C ASN A 123 8.88 1.99 -17.87
N PHE A 124 7.86 2.80 -17.71
CA PHE A 124 7.65 3.64 -16.54
C PHE A 124 6.32 3.27 -15.90
N GLY A 125 6.31 3.02 -14.60
CA GLY A 125 5.09 2.62 -13.90
C GLY A 125 4.94 3.29 -12.56
N PHE A 126 3.70 3.46 -12.16
CA PHE A 126 3.29 3.88 -10.83
C PHE A 126 2.27 2.88 -10.30
N ASN A 127 2.40 2.51 -9.04
CA ASN A 127 1.48 1.63 -8.35
C ASN A 127 1.17 2.15 -6.95
N TYR A 128 -0.10 2.27 -6.66
CA TYR A 128 -0.62 2.36 -5.30
C TYR A 128 -1.10 0.98 -4.87
N HIS A 129 -0.63 0.50 -3.74
CA HIS A 129 -0.98 -0.80 -3.19
C HIS A 129 -1.27 -0.68 -1.70
N ARG A 130 -2.45 -1.16 -1.30
CA ARG A 130 -2.82 -1.20 0.10
C ARG A 130 -2.21 -2.43 0.77
N THR A 131 -1.28 -2.23 1.68
CA THR A 131 -0.60 -3.32 2.39
C THR A 131 -1.40 -3.88 3.55
N LYS A 132 -2.25 -3.06 4.18
CA LYS A 132 -3.03 -3.49 5.35
C LYS A 132 -4.28 -2.66 5.58
N SER A 133 -5.31 -3.32 6.13
CA SER A 133 -6.49 -2.65 6.67
C SER A 133 -6.41 -2.60 8.20
N LEU A 134 -6.40 -1.39 8.76
CA LEU A 134 -6.39 -1.16 10.22
C LEU A 134 -7.79 -1.03 10.80
N ILE A 135 -8.81 -1.55 10.12
CA ILE A 135 -10.18 -1.43 10.57
C ILE A 135 -10.36 -2.23 11.86
N ARG A 136 -10.69 -1.54 12.93
CA ARG A 136 -11.09 -2.15 14.20
C ARG A 136 -12.52 -2.65 14.10
N ILE A 137 -12.70 -3.93 14.34
CA ILE A 137 -14.01 -4.52 14.58
C ILE A 137 -14.17 -4.46 16.10
N TRP A 138 -14.99 -3.54 16.56
CA TRP A 138 -15.43 -3.45 17.95
C TRP A 138 -16.74 -4.17 18.10
#